data_28dda71c812fecb8bc0fb66c60fb726e
#
_entry.id   28dda71c812fecb8bc0fb66c60fb726e
#
_cell.length_a   1.000
_cell.length_b   1.000
_cell.length_c   1.000
_cell.angle_alpha   90.00
_cell.angle_beta   90.00
_cell.angle_gamma   90.00
#
_symmetry.space_group_name_H-M   'P 1'
#
loop_
_entity.id
_entity.type
_entity.pdbx_description
1 polymer ?
#
loop_
_entity_poly.entity_id
_entity_poly.type
_entity_poly.pdbx_seq_one_letter_code
_entity_poly.pdbx_strand_id
1 'polypeptide(L)'
;DYAMKNPEMEVVTEQLYDDGVYLMQRVAGREPELAAEMEKLLTRQGGCPAGDRIVNVDYRGNVHLCPYWKSRTIGNIREQKLSDICFDKGNEVLIKLSDKTQYLKGRCGRCMYKHLCRGCGARADEMCGDPFAADPACYLTEEEITVA
;
A
#
# COMPACT_ATOMS: atom_id res chain seq x y z
N ASP A 1 3.54 2.76 23.65
CA ASP A 1 3.60 2.84 25.13
C ASP A 1 2.30 2.48 25.84
N TYR A 2 1.12 2.82 25.27
CA TYR A 2 -0.17 2.50 25.93
C TYR A 2 -0.48 1.00 25.87
N ALA A 3 -0.36 0.38 24.69
CA ALA A 3 -0.58 -1.06 24.50
C ALA A 3 0.39 -1.91 25.34
N MET A 4 1.64 -1.48 25.49
CA MET A 4 2.61 -2.19 26.34
C MET A 4 2.26 -2.16 27.83
N LYS A 5 1.52 -1.15 28.27
CA LYS A 5 1.02 -1.03 29.66
C LYS A 5 -0.30 -1.77 29.88
N ASN A 6 -0.96 -2.18 28.81
CA ASN A 6 -2.26 -2.86 28.83
C ASN A 6 -2.17 -4.08 27.90
N PRO A 7 -1.50 -5.17 28.33
CA PRO A 7 -1.20 -6.33 27.48
C PRO A 7 -2.46 -7.11 27.04
N GLU A 8 -3.60 -6.87 27.66
CA GLU A 8 -4.89 -7.40 27.27
C GLU A 8 -5.52 -6.65 26.08
N MET A 9 -4.93 -5.51 25.67
CA MET A 9 -5.43 -4.70 24.56
C MET A 9 -4.70 -5.02 23.27
N GLU A 10 -5.42 -5.46 22.27
CA GLU A 10 -4.91 -5.56 20.90
C GLU A 10 -5.09 -4.21 20.19
N VAL A 11 -3.99 -3.68 19.64
CA VAL A 11 -4.01 -2.47 18.82
C VAL A 11 -3.77 -2.84 17.36
N VAL A 12 -4.77 -2.61 16.52
CA VAL A 12 -4.71 -2.91 15.08
C VAL A 12 -4.77 -1.61 14.29
N THR A 13 -3.96 -1.50 13.24
CA THR A 13 -4.01 -0.39 12.28
C THR A 13 -4.49 -0.93 10.93
N GLU A 14 -5.31 -0.16 10.23
CA GLU A 14 -5.79 -0.54 8.88
C GLU A 14 -4.75 -0.33 7.78
N GLN A 15 -3.83 0.61 8.00
CA GLN A 15 -2.80 0.99 7.02
C GLN A 15 -1.46 0.33 7.34
N LEU A 16 -1.48 -0.99 7.44
CA LEU A 16 -0.36 -1.81 7.92
C LEU A 16 0.99 -1.52 7.24
N TYR A 17 0.99 -1.03 6.02
CA TYR A 17 2.22 -0.90 5.22
C TYR A 17 3.01 0.36 5.55
N ASP A 18 2.36 1.52 5.60
CA ASP A 18 2.99 2.79 5.97
C ASP A 18 3.21 2.85 7.48
N ASP A 19 2.22 2.46 8.30
CA ASP A 19 2.35 2.33 9.75
C ASP A 19 3.46 1.34 10.14
N GLY A 20 3.55 0.20 9.45
CA GLY A 20 4.55 -0.82 9.70
C GLY A 20 5.98 -0.31 9.47
N VAL A 21 6.23 0.44 8.40
CA VAL A 21 7.54 1.06 8.14
C VAL A 21 7.89 2.09 9.21
N TYR A 22 6.92 2.94 9.60
CA TYR A 22 7.13 3.91 10.67
C TYR A 22 7.48 3.23 12.00
N LEU A 23 6.70 2.23 12.40
CA LEU A 23 6.93 1.49 13.63
C LEU A 23 8.29 0.78 13.62
N MET A 24 8.64 0.14 12.51
CA MET A 24 9.92 -0.52 12.32
C MET A 24 11.08 0.46 12.57
N GLN A 25 11.03 1.66 11.99
CA GLN A 25 12.05 2.69 12.23
C GLN A 25 12.13 3.12 13.69
N ARG A 26 10.98 3.30 14.37
CA ARG A 26 10.94 3.71 15.79
C ARG A 26 11.47 2.62 16.73
N VAL A 27 11.30 1.37 16.36
CA VAL A 27 11.79 0.22 17.12
C VAL A 27 13.28 -0.01 16.88
N ALA A 28 13.79 0.25 15.67
CA ALA A 28 15.16 -0.07 15.27
C ALA A 28 16.26 0.48 16.21
N GLY A 29 16.05 1.67 16.79
CA GLY A 29 16.99 2.28 17.74
C GLY A 29 17.00 1.66 19.14
N ARG A 30 15.99 0.83 19.49
CA ARG A 30 15.83 0.22 20.81
C ARG A 30 15.93 -1.30 20.78
N GLU A 31 15.34 -1.92 19.77
CA GLU A 31 15.18 -3.35 19.60
C GLU A 31 15.46 -3.74 18.14
N PRO A 32 16.76 -3.73 17.73
CA PRO A 32 17.14 -3.96 16.32
C PRO A 32 16.73 -5.34 15.79
N GLU A 33 16.70 -6.37 16.63
CA GLU A 33 16.24 -7.71 16.25
C GLU A 33 14.75 -7.72 15.91
N LEU A 34 13.92 -7.05 16.71
CA LEU A 34 12.50 -6.90 16.44
C LEU A 34 12.24 -6.09 15.15
N ALA A 35 13.03 -5.02 14.94
CA ALA A 35 12.95 -4.26 13.70
C ALA A 35 13.26 -5.12 12.46
N ALA A 36 14.27 -5.98 12.55
CA ALA A 36 14.62 -6.92 11.47
C ALA A 36 13.54 -7.97 11.22
N GLU A 37 12.84 -8.41 12.26
CA GLU A 37 11.67 -9.30 12.10
C GLU A 37 10.50 -8.57 11.44
N MET A 38 10.22 -7.33 11.84
CA MET A 38 9.20 -6.49 11.22
C MET A 38 9.50 -6.26 9.73
N GLU A 39 10.75 -6.00 9.36
CA GLU A 39 11.16 -5.85 7.97
C GLU A 39 10.89 -7.13 7.15
N LYS A 40 11.19 -8.30 7.69
CA LYS A 40 10.87 -9.59 7.05
C LYS A 40 9.37 -9.76 6.84
N LEU A 41 8.56 -9.39 7.83
CA LEU A 41 7.09 -9.45 7.72
C LEU A 41 6.57 -8.51 6.64
N LEU A 42 7.00 -7.24 6.64
CA LEU A 42 6.63 -6.24 5.64
C LEU A 42 7.06 -6.67 4.23
N THR A 43 8.27 -7.24 4.10
CA THR A 43 8.76 -7.80 2.83
C THR A 43 7.85 -8.91 2.31
N ARG A 44 7.42 -9.83 3.19
CA ARG A 44 6.49 -10.92 2.82
C ARG A 44 5.12 -10.40 2.41
N GLN A 45 4.64 -9.36 3.07
CA GLN A 45 3.38 -8.70 2.73
C GLN A 45 3.46 -7.95 1.40
N GLY A 46 4.66 -7.47 1.01
CA GLY A 46 4.91 -6.84 -0.29
C GLY A 46 4.19 -5.52 -0.50
N GLY A 47 3.92 -4.76 0.56
CA GLY A 47 3.28 -3.44 0.52
C GLY A 47 1.81 -3.45 0.05
N CYS A 48 1.29 -2.29 -0.30
CA CYS A 48 -0.10 -2.08 -0.70
C CYS A 48 -0.53 -3.04 -1.83
N PRO A 49 -1.57 -3.88 -1.61
CA PRO A 49 -1.99 -4.92 -2.55
C PRO A 49 -3.00 -4.45 -3.59
N ALA A 50 -3.40 -3.17 -3.57
CA ALA A 50 -4.48 -2.64 -4.41
C ALA A 50 -4.23 -2.90 -5.90
N GLY A 51 -5.17 -3.56 -6.57
CA GLY A 51 -5.11 -3.90 -8.00
C GLY A 51 -4.08 -4.97 -8.38
N ASP A 52 -3.34 -5.50 -7.41
CA ASP A 52 -2.33 -6.56 -7.60
C ASP A 52 -2.80 -7.87 -6.96
N ARG A 53 -3.07 -7.86 -5.67
CA ARG A 53 -3.49 -9.05 -4.89
C ARG A 53 -4.88 -8.90 -4.28
N ILE A 54 -5.49 -7.75 -4.38
CA ILE A 54 -6.84 -7.46 -3.89
C ILE A 54 -7.60 -6.60 -4.90
N VAL A 55 -8.86 -6.91 -5.07
CA VAL A 55 -9.88 -6.07 -5.71
C VAL A 55 -11.11 -6.05 -4.84
N ASN A 56 -12.00 -5.09 -5.06
CA ASN A 56 -13.28 -4.99 -4.38
C ASN A 56 -14.41 -4.99 -5.40
N VAL A 57 -15.49 -5.71 -5.14
CA VAL A 57 -16.70 -5.71 -5.98
C VAL A 57 -17.82 -5.02 -5.21
N ASP A 58 -18.41 -3.99 -5.80
CA ASP A 58 -19.54 -3.29 -5.20
C ASP A 58 -20.88 -4.01 -5.48
N TYR A 59 -21.95 -3.52 -4.86
CA TYR A 59 -23.31 -4.09 -5.00
C TYR A 59 -23.89 -3.98 -6.42
N ARG A 60 -23.33 -3.14 -7.27
CA ARG A 60 -23.70 -3.01 -8.70
C ARG A 60 -22.90 -3.96 -9.59
N GLY A 61 -21.91 -4.66 -9.01
CA GLY A 61 -21.02 -5.54 -9.73
C GLY A 61 -19.79 -4.86 -10.31
N ASN A 62 -19.55 -3.57 -10.01
CA ASN A 62 -18.35 -2.88 -10.44
C ASN A 62 -17.15 -3.39 -9.66
N VAL A 63 -16.05 -3.60 -10.37
CA VAL A 63 -14.76 -4.04 -9.78
C VAL A 63 -13.86 -2.84 -9.60
N HIS A 64 -13.43 -2.62 -8.37
CA HIS A 64 -12.52 -1.54 -7.96
C HIS A 64 -11.18 -2.13 -7.50
N LEU A 65 -10.12 -1.33 -7.57
CA LEU A 65 -8.75 -1.74 -7.24
C LEU A 65 -8.55 -2.06 -5.75
N CYS A 66 -9.34 -1.45 -4.86
CA CYS A 66 -9.44 -1.79 -3.44
C CYS A 66 -10.74 -1.21 -2.85
N PRO A 67 -11.14 -1.56 -1.60
CA PRO A 67 -12.36 -1.05 -0.96
C PRO A 67 -12.43 0.48 -0.85
N TYR A 68 -11.29 1.13 -0.74
CA TYR A 68 -11.17 2.59 -0.58
C TYR A 68 -11.02 3.35 -1.90
N TRP A 69 -10.85 2.65 -3.03
CA TRP A 69 -10.62 3.26 -4.34
C TRP A 69 -11.83 3.16 -5.24
N LYS A 70 -12.88 3.86 -4.86
CA LYS A 70 -14.19 3.81 -5.56
C LYS A 70 -14.24 4.66 -6.82
N SER A 71 -13.41 5.67 -6.94
CA SER A 71 -13.34 6.55 -8.11
C SER A 71 -12.86 5.84 -9.38
N ARG A 72 -12.20 4.69 -9.25
CA ARG A 72 -11.65 3.94 -10.39
C ARG A 72 -12.24 2.54 -10.48
N THR A 73 -13.08 2.34 -11.50
CA THR A 73 -13.67 1.04 -11.87
C THR A 73 -12.84 0.41 -12.99
N ILE A 74 -12.52 -0.88 -12.88
CA ILE A 74 -11.74 -1.62 -13.87
C ILE A 74 -12.57 -2.63 -14.69
N GLY A 75 -13.84 -2.82 -14.35
CA GLY A 75 -14.77 -3.68 -15.06
C GLY A 75 -16.03 -3.96 -14.25
N ASN A 76 -16.93 -4.80 -14.77
CA ASN A 76 -18.15 -5.21 -14.07
C ASN A 76 -18.37 -6.72 -14.22
N ILE A 77 -18.57 -7.41 -13.08
CA ILE A 77 -18.75 -8.88 -13.04
C ILE A 77 -20.07 -9.37 -13.65
N ARG A 78 -21.00 -8.47 -13.95
CA ARG A 78 -22.25 -8.80 -14.67
C ARG A 78 -22.05 -8.86 -16.19
N GLU A 79 -20.93 -8.30 -16.68
CA GLU A 79 -20.61 -8.18 -18.10
C GLU A 79 -19.44 -9.08 -18.49
N GLN A 80 -18.48 -9.29 -17.55
CA GLN A 80 -17.24 -10.02 -17.79
C GLN A 80 -16.92 -10.93 -16.60
N LYS A 81 -16.15 -11.99 -16.85
CA LYS A 81 -15.62 -12.81 -15.75
C LYS A 81 -14.62 -12.03 -14.91
N LEU A 82 -14.65 -12.20 -13.59
CA LEU A 82 -13.72 -11.53 -12.69
C LEU A 82 -12.24 -11.79 -13.05
N SER A 83 -11.92 -13.02 -13.48
CA SER A 83 -10.58 -13.36 -13.95
C SER A 83 -10.14 -12.50 -15.14
N ASP A 84 -11.03 -12.28 -16.10
CA ASP A 84 -10.71 -11.53 -17.32
C ASP A 84 -10.49 -10.04 -17.00
N ILE A 85 -11.26 -9.51 -16.03
CA ILE A 85 -11.08 -8.15 -15.51
C ILE A 85 -9.74 -8.01 -14.78
N CYS A 86 -9.44 -8.93 -13.83
CA CYS A 86 -8.25 -8.83 -12.98
C CYS A 86 -6.93 -9.08 -13.73
N PHE A 87 -6.97 -9.87 -14.79
CA PHE A 87 -5.78 -10.21 -15.59
C PHE A 87 -5.80 -9.57 -16.99
N ASP A 88 -6.55 -8.49 -17.15
CA ASP A 88 -6.61 -7.74 -18.41
C ASP A 88 -5.24 -7.11 -18.75
N LYS A 89 -4.58 -7.69 -19.74
CA LYS A 89 -3.30 -7.21 -20.27
C LYS A 89 -3.40 -5.91 -21.07
N GLY A 90 -4.60 -5.44 -21.38
CA GLY A 90 -4.87 -4.14 -21.99
C GLY A 90 -5.01 -3.02 -20.97
N ASN A 91 -5.20 -3.32 -19.71
CA ASN A 91 -5.37 -2.33 -18.66
C ASN A 91 -4.03 -1.85 -18.10
N GLU A 92 -3.55 -0.70 -18.61
CA GLU A 92 -2.27 -0.10 -18.20
C GLU A 92 -2.13 0.09 -16.69
N VAL A 93 -3.21 0.40 -15.99
CA VAL A 93 -3.18 0.64 -14.54
C VAL A 93 -2.90 -0.66 -13.80
N LEU A 94 -3.56 -1.76 -14.16
CA LEU A 94 -3.31 -3.07 -13.58
C LEU A 94 -1.87 -3.54 -13.84
N ILE A 95 -1.39 -3.38 -15.08
CA ILE A 95 -0.01 -3.73 -15.45
C ILE A 95 0.99 -2.97 -14.58
N LYS A 96 0.80 -1.66 -14.43
CA LYS A 96 1.69 -0.82 -13.61
C LYS A 96 1.57 -1.11 -12.12
N LEU A 97 0.38 -1.50 -11.63
CA LEU A 97 0.19 -1.84 -10.22
C LEU A 97 0.87 -3.16 -9.84
N SER A 98 0.97 -4.13 -10.74
CA SER A 98 1.68 -5.40 -10.49
C SER A 98 3.18 -5.17 -10.18
N ASP A 99 3.79 -4.14 -10.77
CA ASP A 99 5.17 -3.72 -10.49
C ASP A 99 5.24 -2.23 -10.09
N LYS A 100 4.38 -1.86 -9.14
CA LYS A 100 4.13 -0.48 -8.74
C LYS A 100 5.39 0.30 -8.37
N THR A 101 6.37 -0.37 -7.78
CA THR A 101 7.61 0.27 -7.29
C THR A 101 8.42 0.96 -8.39
N GLN A 102 8.33 0.50 -9.64
CA GLN A 102 9.00 1.10 -10.79
C GLN A 102 8.31 2.40 -11.26
N TYR A 103 7.02 2.55 -10.98
CA TYR A 103 6.22 3.67 -11.46
C TYR A 103 5.99 4.75 -10.42
N LEU A 104 6.35 4.51 -9.15
CA LEU A 104 6.21 5.49 -8.08
C LEU A 104 6.99 6.76 -8.37
N LYS A 105 6.37 7.91 -8.11
CA LYS A 105 6.90 9.26 -8.36
C LYS A 105 7.14 10.02 -7.06
N GLY A 106 7.79 11.17 -7.19
CA GLY A 106 8.04 12.08 -6.09
C GLY A 106 8.78 11.39 -4.93
N ARG A 107 8.37 11.71 -3.69
CA ARG A 107 9.01 11.14 -2.49
C ARG A 107 8.84 9.62 -2.38
N CYS A 108 7.71 9.05 -2.81
CA CYS A 108 7.53 7.60 -2.82
C CYS A 108 8.48 6.90 -3.80
N GLY A 109 8.79 7.52 -4.95
CA GLY A 109 9.70 6.98 -5.95
C GLY A 109 11.15 6.88 -5.49
N ARG A 110 11.61 7.87 -4.67
CA ARG A 110 12.97 7.88 -4.10
C ARG A 110 13.07 7.28 -2.70
N CYS A 111 11.94 6.85 -2.11
CA CYS A 111 11.91 6.29 -0.78
C CYS A 111 12.63 4.94 -0.73
N MET A 112 13.55 4.77 0.24
CA MET A 112 14.26 3.51 0.44
C MET A 112 13.33 2.36 0.84
N TYR A 113 12.18 2.66 1.46
CA TYR A 113 11.16 1.68 1.89
C TYR A 113 10.04 1.45 0.86
N LYS A 114 10.19 1.95 -0.37
CA LYS A 114 9.13 1.82 -1.39
C LYS A 114 8.72 0.38 -1.69
N HIS A 115 9.63 -0.58 -1.53
CA HIS A 115 9.36 -2.01 -1.72
C HIS A 115 8.59 -2.64 -0.55
N LEU A 116 8.67 -2.07 0.66
CA LEU A 116 7.92 -2.50 1.84
C LEU A 116 6.51 -1.90 1.89
N CYS A 117 6.37 -0.62 1.53
CA CYS A 117 5.13 0.15 1.65
C CYS A 117 4.33 0.22 0.34
N ARG A 118 4.97 0.57 -0.79
CA ARG A 118 4.39 0.82 -2.12
C ARG A 118 3.44 2.03 -2.19
N GLY A 119 3.31 2.85 -1.12
CA GLY A 119 2.41 4.00 -1.05
C GLY A 119 0.93 3.66 -1.30
N CYS A 120 0.00 4.52 -0.94
CA CYS A 120 -1.42 4.31 -1.21
C CYS A 120 -1.82 4.93 -2.56
N GLY A 121 -2.06 4.10 -3.58
CA GLY A 121 -2.51 4.56 -4.90
C GLY A 121 -3.88 5.22 -4.88
N ALA A 122 -4.77 4.78 -4.00
CA ALA A 122 -6.09 5.38 -3.87
C ALA A 122 -6.00 6.84 -3.39
N ARG A 123 -5.20 7.11 -2.34
CA ARG A 123 -4.98 8.47 -1.84
C ARG A 123 -4.27 9.37 -2.86
N ALA A 124 -3.26 8.80 -3.55
CA ALA A 124 -2.51 9.52 -4.57
C ALA A 124 -3.39 9.88 -5.78
N ASP A 125 -4.22 8.95 -6.26
CA ASP A 125 -5.16 9.18 -7.37
C ASP A 125 -6.21 10.23 -7.01
N GLU A 126 -6.81 10.13 -5.83
CA GLU A 126 -7.87 11.04 -5.37
C GLU A 126 -7.37 12.47 -5.19
N MET A 127 -6.16 12.65 -4.66
CA MET A 127 -5.60 13.96 -4.36
C MET A 127 -4.82 14.59 -5.53
N CYS A 128 -4.21 13.77 -6.38
CA CYS A 128 -3.29 14.23 -7.43
C CYS A 128 -3.72 13.81 -8.84
N GLY A 129 -4.77 12.97 -8.99
CA GLY A 129 -5.18 12.42 -10.29
C GLY A 129 -4.20 11.38 -10.86
N ASP A 130 -3.22 10.94 -10.08
CA ASP A 130 -2.18 10.01 -10.51
C ASP A 130 -1.95 8.94 -9.43
N PRO A 131 -2.30 7.66 -9.67
CA PRO A 131 -2.15 6.58 -8.70
C PRO A 131 -0.70 6.26 -8.33
N PHE A 132 0.26 6.78 -9.07
CA PHE A 132 1.69 6.59 -8.86
C PHE A 132 2.37 7.82 -8.26
N ALA A 133 1.65 8.89 -8.01
CA ALA A 133 2.15 10.06 -7.29
C ALA A 133 2.55 9.70 -5.85
N ALA A 134 3.25 10.62 -5.20
CA ALA A 134 3.57 10.48 -3.79
C ALA A 134 2.30 10.38 -2.95
N ASP A 135 2.29 9.45 -1.99
CA ASP A 135 1.17 9.30 -1.06
C ASP A 135 1.08 10.54 -0.15
N PRO A 136 -0.02 11.30 -0.21
CA PRO A 136 -0.16 12.55 0.53
C PRO A 136 -0.26 12.36 2.05
N ALA A 137 -0.59 11.16 2.52
CA ALA A 137 -0.71 10.87 3.95
C ALA A 137 0.56 10.21 4.54
N CYS A 138 1.65 10.14 3.78
CA CYS A 138 2.91 9.64 4.31
C CYS A 138 3.50 10.62 5.32
N TYR A 139 3.64 10.20 6.57
CA TYR A 139 4.13 10.99 7.69
C TYR A 139 5.63 10.82 7.99
N LEU A 140 6.35 9.99 7.22
CA LEU A 140 7.82 9.93 7.29
C LEU A 140 8.41 11.26 6.80
N THR A 141 9.48 11.73 7.43
CA THR A 141 10.21 12.93 6.99
C THR A 141 11.05 12.65 5.73
N GLU A 142 11.55 13.70 5.08
CA GLU A 142 12.46 13.55 3.94
C GLU A 142 13.76 12.83 4.32
N GLU A 143 14.26 13.09 5.52
CA GLU A 143 15.45 12.43 6.07
C GLU A 143 15.17 10.94 6.29
N GLU A 144 14.04 10.58 6.90
CA GLU A 144 13.66 9.20 7.20
C GLU A 144 13.47 8.33 5.96
N ILE A 145 13.15 8.90 4.81
CA ILE A 145 12.99 8.14 3.55
C ILE A 145 14.28 7.99 2.75
N THR A 146 15.35 8.74 3.09
CA THR A 146 16.60 8.82 2.32
C THR A 146 17.83 8.30 3.06
N VAL A 147 17.76 8.10 4.38
CA VAL A 147 18.88 7.57 5.16
C VAL A 147 18.96 6.06 4.98
N ALA A 148 20.09 5.62 4.43
CA ALA A 148 20.54 4.24 4.44
C ALA A 148 21.37 3.98 5.69
#